data_fb3c33c10b3e281ef550285a5eef6d4c
#
_entry.id   fb3c33c10b3e281ef550285a5eef6d4c
#
_cell.length_a   1.000
_cell.length_b   1.000
_cell.length_c   1.000
_cell.angle_alpha   90.00
_cell.angle_beta   90.00
_cell.angle_gamma   90.00
#
_symmetry.space_group_name_H-M   'P 1'
#
loop_
_entity.id
_entity.type
_entity.pdbx_description
1 polymer ?
#
loop_
_entity_poly.entity_id
_entity_poly.type
_entity_poly.pdbx_seq_one_letter_code
_entity_poly.pdbx_strand_id
1 'polypeptide(L)'
;MGVLRLAAGVAAARVGYRLVVGGELTLDTGWGRTVRPLGPFAVPVDAPPEVVFDVIAAPYLGRTPAAMADKLRVLERGTDMVLALHRTALPGGLVAGTVETVRFHRPDRVDFRLVRGPVPHVTEHFLLSADGAGTRLEYGGELGADFWAVGRWWADRVAAAWEAAVRSSFAGIRAEAERRAQVGRRPPVEGENVDPA
;
A
#
# COMPACT_ATOMS: atom_id res chain seq x y z
N MET A 1 37.37 -27.41 -7.48
CA MET A 1 37.06 -26.52 -6.36
C MET A 1 36.38 -25.19 -6.80
N GLY A 2 36.63 -24.64 -7.99
CA GLY A 2 36.05 -23.40 -8.47
C GLY A 2 34.51 -23.40 -8.66
N VAL A 3 33.97 -24.45 -9.30
CA VAL A 3 32.53 -24.56 -9.62
C VAL A 3 31.70 -24.67 -8.33
N LEU A 4 32.16 -25.38 -7.31
CA LEU A 4 31.46 -25.50 -6.04
C LEU A 4 31.39 -24.17 -5.28
N ARG A 5 32.47 -23.37 -5.32
CA ARG A 5 32.50 -22.02 -4.72
C ARG A 5 31.60 -21.05 -5.45
N LEU A 6 31.54 -21.11 -6.78
CA LEU A 6 30.66 -20.30 -7.60
C LEU A 6 29.18 -20.63 -7.33
N ALA A 7 28.85 -21.94 -7.28
CA ALA A 7 27.49 -22.39 -6.97
C ALA A 7 27.04 -21.94 -5.56
N ALA A 8 27.92 -22.08 -4.56
CA ALA A 8 27.64 -21.60 -3.21
C ALA A 8 27.42 -20.07 -3.14
N GLY A 9 28.22 -19.28 -3.86
CA GLY A 9 28.09 -17.85 -3.96
C GLY A 9 26.75 -17.42 -4.58
N VAL A 10 26.35 -18.07 -5.67
CA VAL A 10 25.04 -17.81 -6.32
C VAL A 10 23.87 -18.18 -5.41
N ALA A 11 23.97 -19.31 -4.69
CA ALA A 11 22.92 -19.71 -3.73
C ALA A 11 22.79 -18.69 -2.59
N ALA A 12 23.90 -18.24 -2.00
CA ALA A 12 23.90 -17.23 -0.95
C ALA A 12 23.33 -15.90 -1.42
N ALA A 13 23.69 -15.43 -2.63
CA ALA A 13 23.14 -14.22 -3.21
C ALA A 13 21.62 -14.31 -3.44
N ARG A 14 21.12 -15.46 -3.88
CA ARG A 14 19.68 -15.70 -4.03
C ARG A 14 18.93 -15.68 -2.71
N VAL A 15 19.50 -16.27 -1.67
CA VAL A 15 18.92 -16.24 -0.32
C VAL A 15 18.89 -14.80 0.20
N GLY A 16 20.00 -14.08 0.14
CA GLY A 16 20.09 -12.68 0.54
C GLY A 16 19.06 -11.80 -0.19
N TYR A 17 18.95 -11.97 -1.51
CA TYR A 17 17.95 -11.25 -2.31
C TYR A 17 16.52 -11.53 -1.84
N ARG A 18 16.17 -12.79 -1.55
CA ARG A 18 14.84 -13.16 -1.05
C ARG A 18 14.55 -12.56 0.31
N LEU A 19 15.52 -12.55 1.22
CA LEU A 19 15.36 -11.96 2.55
C LEU A 19 15.13 -10.45 2.47
N VAL A 20 15.86 -9.75 1.59
CA VAL A 20 15.66 -8.30 1.39
C VAL A 20 14.29 -8.02 0.75
N VAL A 21 13.95 -8.71 -0.33
CA VAL A 21 12.66 -8.53 -1.02
C VAL A 21 11.49 -8.91 -0.11
N GLY A 22 11.59 -10.02 0.62
CA GLY A 22 10.58 -10.45 1.59
C GLY A 22 10.42 -9.53 2.79
N GLY A 23 11.30 -8.53 2.94
CA GLY A 23 11.30 -7.64 4.08
C GLY A 23 11.74 -8.31 5.39
N GLU A 24 12.36 -9.48 5.30
CA GLU A 24 12.92 -10.18 6.47
C GLU A 24 14.26 -9.57 6.91
N LEU A 25 14.97 -8.97 5.94
CA LEU A 25 16.19 -8.22 6.16
C LEU A 25 16.05 -6.82 5.55
N THR A 26 16.14 -5.78 6.38
CA THR A 26 16.24 -4.38 5.96
C THR A 26 17.65 -3.88 6.26
N LEU A 27 18.34 -3.37 5.24
CA LEU A 27 19.65 -2.76 5.39
C LEU A 27 19.47 -1.27 5.67
N ASP A 28 19.55 -0.89 6.93
CA ASP A 28 19.40 0.48 7.43
C ASP A 28 20.69 0.91 8.14
N THR A 29 21.64 1.42 7.37
CA THR A 29 22.95 1.86 7.86
C THR A 29 23.07 3.38 7.90
N GLY A 30 22.23 4.08 7.15
CA GLY A 30 22.34 5.51 6.88
C GLY A 30 23.48 5.88 5.91
N TRP A 31 24.30 4.92 5.48
CA TRP A 31 25.52 5.18 4.72
C TRP A 31 25.20 5.45 3.26
N GLY A 32 25.55 6.66 2.79
CA GLY A 32 25.29 7.08 1.42
C GLY A 32 23.80 7.02 1.04
N ARG A 33 22.91 7.29 2.01
CA ARG A 33 21.47 7.32 1.76
C ARG A 33 21.15 8.37 0.72
N THR A 34 20.40 7.94 -0.26
CA THR A 34 19.79 8.81 -1.27
C THR A 34 18.27 8.63 -1.21
N VAL A 35 17.55 9.73 -1.29
CA VAL A 35 16.08 9.76 -1.28
C VAL A 35 15.59 10.18 -2.65
N ARG A 36 14.50 9.60 -3.09
CA ARG A 36 13.79 9.95 -4.31
C ARG A 36 12.30 10.12 -4.04
N PRO A 37 11.58 10.97 -4.81
CA PRO A 37 10.14 11.07 -4.71
C PRO A 37 9.45 9.78 -5.17
N LEU A 38 8.27 9.51 -4.59
CA LEU A 38 7.26 8.59 -5.05
C LEU A 38 6.05 9.40 -5.52
N GLY A 39 5.56 9.13 -6.71
CA GLY A 39 4.53 9.96 -7.33
C GLY A 39 5.06 11.33 -7.78
N PRO A 40 4.23 12.42 -7.73
CA PRO A 40 2.80 12.37 -7.42
C PRO A 40 1.96 11.79 -8.57
N PHE A 41 0.83 11.18 -8.22
CA PHE A 41 -0.23 10.90 -9.17
C PHE A 41 -1.60 10.94 -8.46
N ALA A 42 -2.66 11.19 -9.23
CA ALA A 42 -4.00 11.27 -8.69
C ALA A 42 -5.01 10.58 -9.60
N VAL A 43 -6.13 10.16 -9.01
CA VAL A 43 -7.28 9.62 -9.72
C VAL A 43 -8.56 10.30 -9.25
N PRO A 44 -9.51 10.61 -10.15
CA PRO A 44 -10.84 11.03 -9.77
C PRO A 44 -11.65 9.80 -9.32
N VAL A 45 -12.49 9.99 -8.30
CA VAL A 45 -13.39 8.97 -7.74
C VAL A 45 -14.78 9.57 -7.59
N ASP A 46 -15.81 8.96 -8.18
CA ASP A 46 -17.19 9.43 -8.16
C ASP A 46 -17.90 9.05 -6.85
N ALA A 47 -17.26 9.40 -5.73
CA ALA A 47 -17.76 9.18 -4.37
C ALA A 47 -17.27 10.30 -3.46
N PRO A 48 -18.06 10.69 -2.41
CA PRO A 48 -17.62 11.68 -1.42
C PRO A 48 -16.34 11.25 -0.68
N PRO A 49 -15.51 12.20 -0.20
CA PRO A 49 -14.27 11.90 0.51
C PRO A 49 -14.42 10.94 1.69
N GLU A 50 -15.50 11.05 2.45
CA GLU A 50 -15.78 10.17 3.59
C GLU A 50 -15.96 8.72 3.17
N VAL A 51 -16.62 8.47 2.02
CA VAL A 51 -16.83 7.13 1.48
C VAL A 51 -15.51 6.55 0.98
N VAL A 52 -14.70 7.36 0.29
CA VAL A 52 -13.37 6.94 -0.19
C VAL A 52 -12.45 6.63 1.00
N PHE A 53 -12.44 7.50 2.02
CA PHE A 53 -11.69 7.29 3.25
C PHE A 53 -12.09 5.99 3.95
N ASP A 54 -13.38 5.73 4.09
CA ASP A 54 -13.90 4.52 4.74
C ASP A 54 -13.50 3.24 3.98
N VAL A 55 -13.43 3.31 2.65
CA VAL A 55 -12.92 2.18 1.83
C VAL A 55 -11.45 1.94 2.12
N ILE A 56 -10.63 2.99 2.21
CA ILE A 56 -9.19 2.87 2.50
C ILE A 56 -8.97 2.33 3.92
N ALA A 57 -9.71 2.86 4.90
CA ALA A 57 -9.52 2.57 6.32
C ALA A 57 -10.10 1.20 6.73
N ALA A 58 -11.17 0.74 6.08
CA ALA A 58 -11.91 -0.46 6.48
C ALA A 58 -11.05 -1.72 6.68
N PRO A 59 -10.08 -2.07 5.81
CA PRO A 59 -9.24 -3.26 6.00
C PRO A 59 -8.33 -3.20 7.23
N TYR A 60 -8.01 -2.01 7.70
CA TYR A 60 -7.13 -1.75 8.84
C TYR A 60 -7.89 -1.64 10.16
N LEU A 61 -8.99 -0.89 10.17
CA LEU A 61 -9.74 -0.57 11.38
C LEU A 61 -10.84 -1.59 11.68
N GLY A 62 -11.37 -2.22 10.64
CA GLY A 62 -12.39 -3.26 10.73
C GLY A 62 -11.83 -4.68 10.66
N ARG A 63 -12.67 -5.59 10.20
CA ARG A 63 -12.27 -6.96 9.86
C ARG A 63 -11.70 -6.95 8.43
N THR A 64 -10.45 -7.38 8.28
CA THR A 64 -9.84 -7.54 6.95
C THR A 64 -10.68 -8.52 6.12
N PRO A 65 -11.17 -8.13 4.93
CA PRO A 65 -11.91 -9.02 4.07
C PRO A 65 -11.09 -10.27 3.70
N ALA A 66 -11.74 -11.43 3.57
CA ALA A 66 -11.06 -12.68 3.23
C ALA A 66 -10.22 -12.59 1.94
N ALA A 67 -10.70 -11.84 0.93
CA ALA A 67 -9.98 -11.59 -0.32
C ALA A 67 -8.68 -10.78 -0.15
N MET A 68 -8.51 -10.10 0.99
CA MET A 68 -7.31 -9.33 1.32
C MET A 68 -6.44 -9.99 2.39
N ALA A 69 -6.87 -11.08 3.01
CA ALA A 69 -6.18 -11.73 4.14
C ALA A 69 -4.74 -12.16 3.80
N ASP A 70 -4.49 -12.54 2.54
CA ASP A 70 -3.14 -12.90 2.06
C ASP A 70 -2.28 -11.67 1.75
N LYS A 71 -2.88 -10.50 1.56
CA LYS A 71 -2.20 -9.26 1.17
C LYS A 71 -1.97 -8.30 2.32
N LEU A 72 -2.85 -8.31 3.32
CA LEU A 72 -2.83 -7.40 4.44
C LEU A 72 -3.10 -8.14 5.76
N ARG A 73 -2.23 -7.94 6.72
CA ARG A 73 -2.42 -8.41 8.09
C ARG A 73 -2.14 -7.27 9.07
N VAL A 74 -3.13 -6.87 9.83
CA VAL A 74 -2.94 -5.95 10.95
C VAL A 74 -2.24 -6.71 12.08
N LEU A 75 -1.06 -6.22 12.48
CA LEU A 75 -0.22 -6.80 13.52
C LEU A 75 -0.59 -6.25 14.89
N GLU A 76 -0.82 -4.92 14.95
CA GLU A 76 -1.14 -4.21 16.18
C GLU A 76 -2.05 -3.01 15.88
N ARG A 77 -2.92 -2.66 16.84
CA ARG A 77 -3.76 -1.46 16.80
C ARG A 77 -3.43 -0.57 17.99
N GLY A 78 -2.97 0.65 17.69
CA GLY A 78 -2.81 1.72 18.66
C GLY A 78 -4.04 2.64 18.67
N THR A 79 -3.92 3.76 19.39
CA THR A 79 -5.00 4.74 19.52
C THR A 79 -5.24 5.51 18.23
N ASP A 80 -4.19 5.89 17.52
CA ASP A 80 -4.22 6.76 16.32
C ASP A 80 -3.56 6.12 15.09
N MET A 81 -3.06 4.89 15.22
CA MET A 81 -2.39 4.19 14.14
C MET A 81 -2.54 2.68 14.24
N VAL A 82 -2.28 2.00 13.15
CA VAL A 82 -2.11 0.55 13.11
C VAL A 82 -0.72 0.19 12.60
N LEU A 83 -0.18 -0.92 13.08
CA LEU A 83 0.98 -1.59 12.50
C LEU A 83 0.46 -2.72 11.60
N ALA A 84 0.82 -2.68 10.33
CA ALA A 84 0.31 -3.62 9.32
C ALA A 84 1.44 -4.25 8.52
N LEU A 85 1.29 -5.53 8.20
CA LEU A 85 2.11 -6.25 7.25
C LEU A 85 1.37 -6.30 5.91
N HIS A 86 2.00 -5.73 4.88
CA HIS A 86 1.54 -5.86 3.50
C HIS A 86 2.37 -6.90 2.76
N ARG A 87 1.72 -7.65 1.87
CA ARG A 87 2.35 -8.62 0.97
C ARG A 87 1.97 -8.32 -0.45
N THR A 88 2.97 -8.04 -1.28
CA THR A 88 2.80 -7.72 -2.70
C THR A 88 3.41 -8.82 -3.53
N ALA A 89 2.61 -9.49 -4.34
CA ALA A 89 3.11 -10.47 -5.30
C ALA A 89 3.95 -9.77 -6.38
N LEU A 90 5.12 -10.33 -6.65
CA LEU A 90 6.06 -9.84 -7.65
C LEU A 90 6.24 -10.90 -8.75
N PRO A 91 6.73 -10.48 -9.95
CA PRO A 91 7.09 -11.43 -11.00
C PRO A 91 8.07 -12.51 -10.51
N GLY A 92 7.94 -13.71 -11.06
CA GLY A 92 8.82 -14.83 -10.70
C GLY A 92 8.45 -15.54 -9.39
N GLY A 93 7.23 -15.35 -8.88
CA GLY A 93 6.73 -16.02 -7.68
C GLY A 93 7.32 -15.49 -6.37
N LEU A 94 7.92 -14.31 -6.41
CA LEU A 94 8.40 -13.60 -5.23
C LEU A 94 7.23 -12.85 -4.56
N VAL A 95 7.35 -12.65 -3.25
CA VAL A 95 6.43 -11.81 -2.48
C VAL A 95 7.26 -10.77 -1.74
N ALA A 96 6.99 -9.50 -2.00
CA ALA A 96 7.53 -8.42 -1.19
C ALA A 96 6.70 -8.30 0.10
N GLY A 97 7.40 -8.20 1.23
CA GLY A 97 6.81 -7.97 2.54
C GLY A 97 7.21 -6.60 3.07
N THR A 98 6.24 -5.79 3.48
CA THR A 98 6.50 -4.52 4.15
C THR A 98 5.71 -4.44 5.45
N VAL A 99 6.35 -3.97 6.50
CA VAL A 99 5.69 -3.63 7.77
C VAL A 99 5.65 -2.12 7.86
N GLU A 100 4.46 -1.58 8.05
CA GLU A 100 4.21 -0.13 8.01
C GLU A 100 3.32 0.30 9.17
N THR A 101 3.58 1.48 9.70
CA THR A 101 2.60 2.19 10.50
C THR A 101 1.68 2.97 9.58
N VAL A 102 0.37 2.88 9.84
CA VAL A 102 -0.67 3.59 9.08
C VAL A 102 -1.43 4.47 10.03
N ARG A 103 -1.46 5.79 9.76
CA ARG A 103 -2.21 6.79 10.51
C ARG A 103 -3.37 7.32 9.70
N PHE A 104 -4.49 7.53 10.37
CA PHE A 104 -5.74 7.94 9.73
C PHE A 104 -6.15 9.31 10.21
N HIS A 105 -6.22 10.26 9.28
CA HIS A 105 -6.70 11.65 9.49
C HIS A 105 -7.98 11.84 8.67
N ARG A 106 -9.12 11.47 9.28
CA ARG A 106 -10.42 11.48 8.62
C ARG A 106 -10.92 12.90 8.38
N PRO A 107 -11.48 13.18 7.18
CA PRO A 107 -11.61 12.30 6.01
C PRO A 107 -10.52 12.52 4.97
N ASP A 108 -9.49 13.32 5.24
CA ASP A 108 -8.67 13.99 4.24
C ASP A 108 -7.36 13.27 3.93
N ARG A 109 -6.86 12.40 4.86
CA ARG A 109 -5.50 11.92 4.73
C ARG A 109 -5.27 10.56 5.40
N VAL A 110 -4.44 9.73 4.77
CA VAL A 110 -3.87 8.53 5.36
C VAL A 110 -2.37 8.55 5.14
N ASP A 111 -1.58 8.44 6.22
CA ASP A 111 -0.12 8.40 6.18
C ASP A 111 0.41 7.00 6.42
N PHE A 112 1.41 6.61 5.62
CA PHE A 112 2.12 5.36 5.76
C PHE A 112 3.60 5.64 6.01
N ARG A 113 4.19 4.87 6.90
CA ARG A 113 5.63 4.91 7.16
C ARG A 113 6.17 3.50 7.29
N LEU A 114 7.17 3.20 6.49
CA LEU A 114 7.86 1.93 6.53
C LEU A 114 8.61 1.74 7.86
N VAL A 115 8.39 0.59 8.47
CA VAL A 115 9.13 0.11 9.65
C VAL A 115 10.14 -0.95 9.22
N ARG A 116 9.76 -1.81 8.27
CA ARG A 116 10.61 -2.87 7.75
C ARG A 116 10.19 -3.26 6.33
N GLY A 117 11.15 -3.42 5.44
CA GLY A 117 10.88 -3.77 4.05
C GLY A 117 12.15 -3.86 3.21
N PRO A 118 12.00 -3.86 1.87
CA PRO A 118 13.11 -4.01 0.93
C PRO A 118 14.05 -2.80 0.88
N VAL A 119 13.66 -1.69 1.47
CA VAL A 119 14.46 -0.46 1.60
C VAL A 119 14.35 0.07 3.03
N PRO A 120 15.30 0.88 3.52
CA PRO A 120 15.29 1.36 4.89
C PRO A 120 14.33 2.53 5.16
N HIS A 121 13.86 3.20 4.12
CA HIS A 121 13.04 4.40 4.29
C HIS A 121 11.96 4.50 3.23
N VAL A 122 10.72 4.61 3.66
CA VAL A 122 9.57 5.07 2.88
C VAL A 122 8.64 5.85 3.79
N THR A 123 8.24 7.02 3.32
CA THR A 123 7.09 7.75 3.85
C THR A 123 6.19 8.10 2.68
N GLU A 124 4.90 7.84 2.84
CA GLU A 124 3.92 8.13 1.79
C GLU A 124 2.59 8.52 2.38
N HIS A 125 1.77 9.16 1.56
CA HIS A 125 0.45 9.60 1.97
C HIS A 125 -0.56 9.49 0.83
N PHE A 126 -1.80 9.27 1.21
CA PHE A 126 -2.98 9.44 0.38
C PHE A 126 -3.67 10.71 0.84
N LEU A 127 -3.90 11.64 -0.09
CA LEU A 127 -4.68 12.86 0.15
C LEU A 127 -6.01 12.75 -0.57
N LEU A 128 -7.07 13.13 0.14
CA LEU A 128 -8.43 13.13 -0.37
C LEU A 128 -8.95 14.56 -0.33
N SER A 129 -9.24 15.12 -1.48
CA SER A 129 -9.84 16.45 -1.60
C SER A 129 -11.14 16.36 -2.38
N ALA A 130 -12.13 17.16 -1.97
CA ALA A 130 -13.39 17.25 -2.70
C ALA A 130 -13.14 17.78 -4.13
N ASP A 131 -13.77 17.15 -5.12
CA ASP A 131 -13.74 17.54 -6.52
C ASP A 131 -15.16 17.45 -7.10
N GLY A 132 -15.87 18.57 -7.06
CA GLY A 132 -17.30 18.63 -7.33
C GLY A 132 -18.09 17.74 -6.36
N ALA A 133 -18.83 16.77 -6.89
CA ALA A 133 -19.57 15.77 -6.10
C ALA A 133 -18.72 14.52 -5.78
N GLY A 134 -17.49 14.48 -6.25
CA GLY A 134 -16.55 13.37 -6.09
C GLY A 134 -15.34 13.73 -5.25
N THR A 135 -14.31 12.91 -5.38
CA THR A 135 -13.04 13.02 -4.66
C THR A 135 -11.87 12.95 -5.63
N ARG A 136 -10.90 13.81 -5.48
CA ARG A 136 -9.56 13.66 -6.01
C ARG A 136 -8.73 12.89 -4.99
N LEU A 137 -8.40 11.64 -5.31
CA LEU A 137 -7.50 10.79 -4.51
C LEU A 137 -6.09 10.93 -5.06
N GLU A 138 -5.16 11.46 -4.25
CA GLU A 138 -3.78 11.74 -4.63
C GLU A 138 -2.81 10.92 -3.79
N TYR A 139 -1.74 10.47 -4.43
CA TYR A 139 -0.60 9.77 -3.84
C TYR A 139 0.66 10.60 -3.94
N GLY A 140 1.42 10.65 -2.87
CA GLY A 140 2.75 11.23 -2.83
C GLY A 140 3.58 10.67 -1.70
N GLY A 141 4.90 10.80 -1.83
CA GLY A 141 5.81 10.32 -0.80
C GLY A 141 7.26 10.36 -1.23
N GLU A 142 8.08 9.63 -0.49
CA GLU A 142 9.51 9.47 -0.78
C GLU A 142 10.01 8.09 -0.36
N LEU A 143 11.06 7.62 -1.04
CA LEU A 143 11.73 6.36 -0.80
C LEU A 143 13.24 6.58 -0.74
N GLY A 144 13.89 6.00 0.25
CA GLY A 144 15.33 6.09 0.43
C GLY A 144 16.02 4.74 0.49
N ALA A 145 17.23 4.66 -0.07
CA ALA A 145 18.11 3.51 0.04
C ALA A 145 19.55 3.94 0.31
N ASP A 146 20.29 3.08 1.00
CA ASP A 146 21.68 3.29 1.38
C ASP A 146 22.63 2.85 0.25
N PHE A 147 23.90 3.16 0.39
CA PHE A 147 25.00 2.75 -0.51
C PHE A 147 25.05 3.47 -1.86
N TRP A 148 24.84 4.79 -1.91
CA TRP A 148 25.05 5.69 -3.05
C TRP A 148 24.44 5.15 -4.38
N ALA A 149 25.26 4.91 -5.38
CA ALA A 149 24.80 4.49 -6.71
C ALA A 149 24.13 3.10 -6.72
N VAL A 150 24.61 2.17 -5.89
CA VAL A 150 24.01 0.84 -5.75
C VAL A 150 22.62 0.96 -5.11
N GLY A 151 22.51 1.79 -4.07
CA GLY A 151 21.24 2.08 -3.43
C GLY A 151 20.25 2.78 -4.36
N ARG A 152 20.70 3.76 -5.15
CA ARG A 152 19.84 4.40 -6.17
C ARG A 152 19.28 3.40 -7.16
N TRP A 153 20.14 2.54 -7.72
CA TRP A 153 19.71 1.50 -8.65
C TRP A 153 18.65 0.56 -8.03
N TRP A 154 18.86 0.19 -6.75
CA TRP A 154 17.89 -0.62 -6.00
C TRP A 154 16.60 0.16 -5.74
N ALA A 155 16.69 1.39 -5.25
CA ALA A 155 15.58 2.29 -4.99
C ALA A 155 14.69 2.49 -6.23
N ASP A 156 15.27 2.65 -7.42
CA ASP A 156 14.52 2.80 -8.66
C ASP A 156 13.68 1.57 -9.00
N ARG A 157 14.20 0.37 -8.75
CA ARG A 157 13.47 -0.89 -8.95
C ARG A 157 12.34 -1.07 -7.95
N VAL A 158 12.63 -0.79 -6.67
CA VAL A 158 11.63 -0.89 -5.60
C VAL A 158 10.53 0.14 -5.84
N ALA A 159 10.88 1.39 -6.16
CA ALA A 159 9.90 2.45 -6.41
C ALA A 159 8.97 2.13 -7.58
N ALA A 160 9.50 1.60 -8.68
CA ALA A 160 8.67 1.19 -9.82
C ALA A 160 7.64 0.12 -9.44
N ALA A 161 8.05 -0.90 -8.67
CA ALA A 161 7.15 -1.94 -8.19
C ALA A 161 6.14 -1.39 -7.15
N TRP A 162 6.61 -0.49 -6.29
CA TRP A 162 5.79 0.17 -5.26
C TRP A 162 4.67 1.01 -5.88
N GLU A 163 5.03 1.93 -6.78
CA GLU A 163 4.05 2.76 -7.48
C GLU A 163 3.05 1.94 -8.30
N ALA A 164 3.48 0.83 -8.92
CA ALA A 164 2.57 -0.07 -9.62
C ALA A 164 1.55 -0.72 -8.66
N ALA A 165 1.99 -1.12 -7.46
CA ALA A 165 1.11 -1.66 -6.43
C ALA A 165 0.12 -0.62 -5.93
N VAL A 166 0.56 0.63 -5.68
CA VAL A 166 -0.32 1.73 -5.26
C VAL A 166 -1.34 2.06 -6.34
N ARG A 167 -0.95 2.13 -7.61
CA ARG A 167 -1.90 2.34 -8.73
C ARG A 167 -2.96 1.25 -8.80
N SER A 168 -2.57 0.00 -8.59
CA SER A 168 -3.52 -1.12 -8.52
C SER A 168 -4.47 -1.00 -7.33
N SER A 169 -3.96 -0.54 -6.18
CA SER A 169 -4.77 -0.28 -4.98
C SER A 169 -5.77 0.85 -5.23
N PHE A 170 -5.35 1.93 -5.89
CA PHE A 170 -6.22 3.06 -6.25
C PHE A 170 -7.37 2.62 -7.17
N ALA A 171 -7.10 1.77 -8.14
CA ALA A 171 -8.15 1.21 -9.00
C ALA A 171 -9.20 0.42 -8.18
N GLY A 172 -8.74 -0.38 -7.22
CA GLY A 172 -9.63 -1.12 -6.32
C GLY A 172 -10.43 -0.21 -5.37
N ILE A 173 -9.77 0.80 -4.78
CA ILE A 173 -10.41 1.80 -3.91
C ILE A 173 -11.49 2.55 -4.68
N ARG A 174 -11.17 3.04 -5.88
CA ARG A 174 -12.11 3.73 -6.76
C ARG A 174 -13.34 2.88 -7.03
N ALA A 175 -13.16 1.66 -7.55
CA ALA A 175 -14.26 0.77 -7.89
C ALA A 175 -15.20 0.50 -6.69
N GLU A 176 -14.62 0.24 -5.52
CA GLU A 176 -15.41 -0.04 -4.31
C GLU A 176 -16.10 1.22 -3.75
N ALA A 177 -15.45 2.38 -3.76
CA ALA A 177 -16.04 3.62 -3.29
C ALA A 177 -17.21 4.06 -4.17
N GLU A 178 -17.04 4.02 -5.50
CA GLU A 178 -18.10 4.33 -6.47
C GLU A 178 -19.29 3.38 -6.31
N ARG A 179 -19.03 2.08 -6.12
CA ARG A 179 -20.09 1.09 -5.85
C ARG A 179 -20.87 1.43 -4.57
N ARG A 180 -20.19 1.78 -3.47
CA ARG A 180 -20.84 2.17 -2.19
C ARG A 180 -21.66 3.42 -2.34
N ALA A 181 -21.13 4.44 -3.03
CA ALA A 181 -21.85 5.69 -3.27
C ALA A 181 -23.12 5.48 -4.10
N GLN A 182 -23.11 4.60 -5.08
CA GLN A 182 -24.30 4.24 -5.88
C GLN A 182 -25.38 3.54 -5.05
N VAL A 183 -25.00 2.62 -4.17
CA VAL A 183 -25.94 1.93 -3.27
C VAL A 183 -26.60 2.92 -2.32
N GLY A 184 -25.83 3.88 -1.77
CA GLY A 184 -26.36 4.92 -0.88
C GLY A 184 -27.27 5.95 -1.56
N ARG A 185 -27.20 6.09 -2.90
CA ARG A 185 -28.06 6.98 -3.69
C ARG A 185 -29.38 6.33 -4.15
N ARG A 186 -29.53 5.01 -4.00
CA ARG A 186 -30.73 4.30 -4.43
C ARG A 186 -31.89 4.67 -3.48
N PRO A 187 -33.02 5.23 -3.98
CA PRO A 187 -34.15 5.53 -3.13
C PRO A 187 -34.66 4.23 -2.46
N PRO A 188 -35.27 4.33 -1.27
CA PRO A 188 -35.96 3.19 -0.66
C PRO A 188 -36.97 2.63 -1.67
N VAL A 189 -36.98 1.32 -1.85
CA VAL A 189 -38.03 0.66 -2.63
C VAL A 189 -39.32 0.96 -1.88
N GLU A 190 -40.21 1.79 -2.47
CA GLU A 190 -41.53 2.02 -1.93
C GLU A 190 -42.19 0.67 -1.72
N GLY A 191 -42.54 0.41 -0.45
CA GLY A 191 -43.10 -0.84 -0.01
C GLY A 191 -44.36 -1.18 -0.83
N GLU A 192 -44.37 -2.35 -1.34
CA GLU A 192 -45.52 -3.04 -1.92
C GLU A 192 -46.72 -2.85 -0.96
N ASN A 193 -47.66 -2.02 -1.39
CA ASN A 193 -48.94 -1.82 -0.73
C ASN A 193 -49.64 -3.18 -0.67
N VAL A 194 -49.52 -3.86 0.47
CA VAL A 194 -50.41 -5.01 0.75
C VAL A 194 -51.78 -4.42 1.04
N ASP A 195 -52.65 -4.46 0.06
CA ASP A 195 -54.07 -4.13 0.14
C ASP A 195 -54.71 -5.13 1.13
N PRO A 196 -55.32 -4.72 2.24
CA PRO A 196 -56.02 -5.64 3.13
C PRO A 196 -57.42 -5.93 2.50
N ALA A 197 -57.60 -7.16 2.08
CA ALA A 197 -58.90 -7.71 1.76
C ALA A 197 -59.69 -8.14 3.01
#